data_63bc82a0a0f2434d20f9cded379ad33e
#
_entry.id   63bc82a0a0f2434d20f9cded379ad33e
#
_cell.length_a   1.000
_cell.length_b   1.000
_cell.length_c   1.000
_cell.angle_alpha   90.00
_cell.angle_beta   90.00
_cell.angle_gamma   90.00
#
_symmetry.space_group_name_H-M   'P 1'
#
loop_
_entity.id
_entity.type
_entity.pdbx_description
1 polymer ?
#
loop_
_entity_poly.entity_id
_entity_poly.type
_entity_poly.pdbx_seq_one_letter_code
_entity_poly.pdbx_strand_id
1 'polypeptide(L)'
;ERESTGYDLRGVFVGSEGTLGIVTKIAVRLLPKPELIHSMLAAFTTMDAASNTVSEIIAGGMVPSALEMMDRNTIDAVEPFYHPGYPVEAQAVLIIEVDGLKESVEEQTEAIIEICNKNGAMEIREANDEESRTKLWETRKGAIGAYGSIAPTYYLVDGVVPRTKLREVLRQVDQIAAEL
;
A
#
# COMPACT_ATOMS: atom_id res chain seq x y z
N GLU A 1 -22.76 9.53 -13.64
CA GLU A 1 -22.16 10.87 -13.69
C GLU A 1 -23.24 11.89 -13.99
N ARG A 2 -23.30 12.99 -13.23
CA ARG A 2 -24.17 14.11 -13.59
C ARG A 2 -23.35 15.03 -14.47
N GLU A 3 -23.77 15.19 -15.72
CA GLU A 3 -23.20 16.23 -16.59
C GLU A 3 -23.42 17.61 -15.96
N SER A 4 -22.36 18.40 -15.91
CA SER A 4 -22.49 19.79 -15.47
C SER A 4 -23.12 20.62 -16.59
N THR A 5 -24.13 21.44 -16.25
CA THR A 5 -24.64 22.44 -17.17
C THR A 5 -23.63 23.59 -17.25
N GLY A 6 -22.70 23.54 -18.22
CA GLY A 6 -21.63 24.50 -18.40
C GLY A 6 -20.24 23.91 -18.12
N TYR A 7 -19.27 24.74 -17.74
CA TYR A 7 -17.91 24.28 -17.42
C TYR A 7 -17.88 23.41 -16.16
N ASP A 8 -17.11 22.31 -16.18
CA ASP A 8 -16.87 21.46 -15.01
C ASP A 8 -15.86 22.10 -14.03
N LEU A 9 -16.35 23.09 -13.30
CA LEU A 9 -15.54 23.76 -12.28
C LEU A 9 -15.11 22.83 -11.15
N ARG A 10 -15.88 21.76 -10.88
CA ARG A 10 -15.53 20.75 -9.89
C ARG A 10 -14.27 20.00 -10.32
N GLY A 11 -14.19 19.60 -11.60
CA GLY A 11 -13.00 18.93 -12.13
C GLY A 11 -11.75 19.81 -12.07
N VAL A 12 -11.90 21.13 -12.14
CA VAL A 12 -10.77 22.06 -11.95
C VAL A 12 -10.30 22.13 -10.50
N PHE A 13 -11.21 22.01 -9.54
CA PHE A 13 -10.86 22.04 -8.11
C PHE A 13 -10.25 20.72 -7.60
N VAL A 14 -10.70 19.58 -8.15
CA VAL A 14 -10.13 18.27 -7.76
C VAL A 14 -8.68 18.18 -8.23
N GLY A 15 -7.75 17.97 -7.30
CA GLY A 15 -6.32 17.93 -7.57
C GLY A 15 -5.62 19.31 -7.57
N SER A 16 -6.32 20.38 -7.21
CA SER A 16 -5.72 21.73 -7.14
C SER A 16 -4.84 21.96 -5.91
N GLU A 17 -4.83 21.07 -4.95
CA GLU A 17 -4.03 21.12 -3.71
C GLU A 17 -4.16 22.46 -2.96
N GLY A 18 -5.35 23.05 -2.97
CA GLY A 18 -5.63 24.33 -2.31
C GLY A 18 -5.22 25.57 -3.08
N THR A 19 -4.62 25.45 -4.28
CA THR A 19 -4.14 26.61 -5.06
C THR A 19 -5.26 27.44 -5.68
N LEU A 20 -6.43 26.86 -5.92
CA LEU A 20 -7.59 27.53 -6.54
C LEU A 20 -8.64 27.97 -5.53
N GLY A 21 -8.56 27.50 -4.29
CA GLY A 21 -9.51 27.87 -3.25
C GLY A 21 -9.58 26.85 -2.11
N ILE A 22 -10.43 27.12 -1.14
CA ILE A 22 -10.66 26.27 0.03
C ILE A 22 -12.05 25.65 -0.06
N VAL A 23 -12.11 24.31 -0.02
CA VAL A 23 -13.38 23.58 0.01
C VAL A 23 -13.90 23.54 1.46
N THR A 24 -15.02 24.23 1.72
CA THR A 24 -15.60 24.35 3.06
C THR A 24 -16.72 23.35 3.34
N LYS A 25 -17.38 22.84 2.30
CA LYS A 25 -18.47 21.86 2.42
C LYS A 25 -18.43 20.89 1.25
N ILE A 26 -18.57 19.59 1.54
CA ILE A 26 -18.60 18.52 0.54
C ILE A 26 -19.82 17.66 0.83
N ALA A 27 -20.62 17.39 -0.20
CA ALA A 27 -21.67 16.39 -0.15
C ALA A 27 -21.10 15.05 -0.65
N VAL A 28 -21.12 14.04 0.23
CA VAL A 28 -20.57 12.70 -0.07
C VAL A 28 -21.65 11.64 0.08
N ARG A 29 -21.50 10.56 -0.69
CA ARG A 29 -22.30 9.35 -0.49
C ARG A 29 -21.63 8.51 0.59
N LEU A 30 -22.39 8.12 1.61
CA LEU A 30 -21.90 7.22 2.65
C LEU A 30 -21.94 5.78 2.15
N LEU A 31 -20.96 5.00 2.58
CA LEU A 31 -20.91 3.54 2.43
C LEU A 31 -21.21 2.90 3.78
N PRO A 32 -21.79 1.70 3.83
CA PRO A 32 -21.89 0.92 5.05
C PRO A 32 -20.50 0.70 5.68
N LYS A 33 -20.43 0.71 7.01
CA LYS A 33 -19.22 0.32 7.71
C LYS A 33 -19.00 -1.19 7.49
N PRO A 34 -17.78 -1.65 7.17
CA PRO A 34 -17.52 -3.08 7.05
C PRO A 34 -17.76 -3.80 8.37
N GLU A 35 -18.23 -5.03 8.29
CA GLU A 35 -18.44 -5.90 9.47
C GLU A 35 -17.12 -6.38 10.05
N LEU A 36 -16.17 -6.70 9.15
CA LEU A 36 -14.83 -7.14 9.50
C LEU A 36 -13.80 -6.39 8.66
N ILE A 37 -12.67 -6.07 9.29
CA ILE A 37 -11.45 -5.61 8.63
C ILE A 37 -10.36 -6.57 9.06
N HIS A 38 -9.62 -7.14 8.10
CA HIS A 38 -8.50 -8.01 8.38
C HIS A 38 -7.25 -7.50 7.68
N SER A 39 -6.17 -7.35 8.43
CA SER A 39 -4.89 -6.87 7.91
C SER A 39 -3.83 -7.94 8.09
N MET A 40 -2.97 -8.09 7.09
CA MET A 40 -1.84 -9.01 7.13
C MET A 40 -0.60 -8.36 6.51
N LEU A 41 0.53 -8.88 6.90
CA LEU A 41 1.84 -8.55 6.35
C LEU A 41 2.45 -9.79 5.73
N ALA A 42 3.03 -9.66 4.54
CA ALA A 42 3.80 -10.72 3.90
C ALA A 42 5.18 -10.20 3.51
N ALA A 43 6.25 -10.91 3.91
CA ALA A 43 7.63 -10.57 3.61
C ALA A 43 8.18 -11.47 2.49
N PHE A 44 8.99 -10.89 1.59
CA PHE A 44 9.53 -11.57 0.41
C PHE A 44 11.03 -11.31 0.25
N THR A 45 11.74 -12.30 -0.26
CA THR A 45 13.18 -12.19 -0.56
C THR A 45 13.48 -11.41 -1.85
N THR A 46 12.47 -11.08 -2.64
CA THR A 46 12.64 -10.31 -3.88
C THR A 46 11.44 -9.38 -4.10
N MET A 47 11.71 -8.23 -4.70
CA MET A 47 10.68 -7.29 -5.15
C MET A 47 9.77 -7.93 -6.23
N ASP A 48 10.34 -8.79 -7.06
CA ASP A 48 9.60 -9.51 -8.11
C ASP A 48 8.53 -10.44 -7.51
N ALA A 49 8.84 -11.18 -6.44
CA ALA A 49 7.89 -12.05 -5.75
C ALA A 49 6.72 -11.24 -5.16
N ALA A 50 7.02 -10.14 -4.48
CA ALA A 50 5.99 -9.23 -3.96
C ALA A 50 5.11 -8.65 -5.07
N SER A 51 5.70 -8.18 -6.17
CA SER A 51 4.97 -7.61 -7.32
C SER A 51 4.10 -8.65 -8.04
N ASN A 52 4.57 -9.90 -8.15
CA ASN A 52 3.77 -11.00 -8.68
C ASN A 52 2.57 -11.31 -7.77
N THR A 53 2.78 -11.33 -6.46
CA THR A 53 1.71 -11.51 -5.46
C THR A 53 0.63 -10.46 -5.63
N VAL A 54 0.98 -9.17 -5.71
CA VAL A 54 0.03 -8.08 -5.99
C VAL A 54 -0.76 -8.34 -7.28
N SER A 55 -0.07 -8.74 -8.33
CA SER A 55 -0.68 -8.99 -9.65
C SER A 55 -1.65 -10.19 -9.61
N GLU A 56 -1.29 -11.27 -8.91
CA GLU A 56 -2.13 -12.47 -8.79
C GLU A 56 -3.35 -12.24 -7.90
N ILE A 57 -3.23 -11.48 -6.81
CA ILE A 57 -4.38 -11.09 -5.97
C ILE A 57 -5.44 -10.37 -6.81
N ILE A 58 -5.00 -9.37 -7.58
CA ILE A 58 -5.93 -8.60 -8.42
C ILE A 58 -6.47 -9.44 -9.58
N ALA A 59 -5.65 -10.28 -10.21
CA ALA A 59 -6.09 -11.19 -11.29
C ALA A 59 -7.08 -12.24 -10.79
N GLY A 60 -7.00 -12.62 -9.51
CA GLY A 60 -7.98 -13.50 -8.84
C GLY A 60 -9.33 -12.83 -8.56
N GLY A 61 -9.50 -11.56 -8.94
CA GLY A 61 -10.74 -10.80 -8.74
C GLY A 61 -10.89 -10.19 -7.34
N MET A 62 -9.87 -10.33 -6.49
CA MET A 62 -9.85 -9.72 -5.16
C MET A 62 -9.38 -8.28 -5.26
N VAL A 63 -10.08 -7.38 -4.55
CA VAL A 63 -9.74 -5.95 -4.49
C VAL A 63 -9.60 -5.58 -3.02
N PRO A 64 -8.43 -5.80 -2.41
CA PRO A 64 -8.17 -5.39 -1.04
C PRO A 64 -8.47 -3.91 -0.82
N SER A 65 -8.93 -3.55 0.37
CA SER A 65 -9.13 -2.15 0.76
C SER A 65 -7.82 -1.38 0.84
N ALA A 66 -6.73 -2.10 1.12
CA ALA A 66 -5.37 -1.58 0.97
C ALA A 66 -4.39 -2.68 0.54
N LEU A 67 -3.43 -2.30 -0.28
CA LEU A 67 -2.33 -3.15 -0.75
C LEU A 67 -1.10 -2.27 -0.92
N GLU A 68 -0.26 -2.24 0.12
CA GLU A 68 0.89 -1.36 0.24
C GLU A 68 2.18 -2.18 0.17
N MET A 69 3.19 -1.66 -0.51
CA MET A 69 4.49 -2.30 -0.62
C MET A 69 5.60 -1.38 -0.10
N MET A 70 6.51 -1.94 0.66
CA MET A 70 7.75 -1.30 1.09
C MET A 70 8.92 -2.10 0.54
N ASP A 71 9.89 -1.41 -0.04
CA ASP A 71 11.15 -1.97 -0.52
C ASP A 71 12.18 -2.10 0.60
N ARG A 72 13.36 -2.64 0.28
CA ARG A 72 14.46 -2.81 1.23
C ARG A 72 14.89 -1.48 1.85
N ASN A 73 15.00 -0.42 1.06
CA ASN A 73 15.43 0.88 1.56
C ASN A 73 14.44 1.46 2.57
N THR A 74 13.14 1.28 2.32
CA THR A 74 12.09 1.68 3.27
C THR A 74 12.14 0.83 4.54
N ILE A 75 12.33 -0.49 4.42
CA ILE A 75 12.49 -1.41 5.56
C ILE A 75 13.64 -0.94 6.45
N ASP A 76 14.81 -0.68 5.87
CA ASP A 76 15.99 -0.22 6.60
C ASP A 76 15.78 1.15 7.26
N ALA A 77 15.03 2.04 6.61
CA ALA A 77 14.73 3.35 7.14
C ALA A 77 13.81 3.31 8.37
N VAL A 78 12.82 2.40 8.38
CA VAL A 78 11.81 2.34 9.46
C VAL A 78 12.25 1.47 10.64
N GLU A 79 13.11 0.49 10.43
CA GLU A 79 13.54 -0.46 11.48
C GLU A 79 14.09 0.21 12.74
N PRO A 80 14.96 1.27 12.67
CA PRO A 80 15.52 1.92 13.85
C PRO A 80 14.49 2.65 14.73
N PHE A 81 13.33 3.00 14.18
CA PHE A 81 12.31 3.81 14.87
C PHE A 81 11.12 2.99 15.36
N TYR A 82 10.69 2.02 14.56
CA TYR A 82 9.45 1.28 14.79
C TYR A 82 9.69 -0.15 15.25
N HIS A 83 10.91 -0.68 15.06
CA HIS A 83 11.30 -2.05 15.40
C HIS A 83 10.26 -3.11 14.98
N PRO A 84 9.79 -3.10 13.72
CA PRO A 84 8.77 -4.03 13.26
C PRO A 84 9.27 -5.48 13.25
N GLY A 85 10.57 -5.70 13.33
CA GLY A 85 11.19 -7.02 13.36
C GLY A 85 10.94 -7.76 12.04
N TYR A 86 11.09 -7.08 10.91
CA TYR A 86 11.01 -7.73 9.60
C TYR A 86 12.17 -8.72 9.41
N PRO A 87 11.96 -9.82 8.65
CA PRO A 87 13.06 -10.74 8.34
C PRO A 87 14.25 -10.00 7.71
N VAL A 88 15.46 -10.32 8.16
CA VAL A 88 16.69 -9.64 7.71
C VAL A 88 16.89 -9.77 6.19
N GLU A 89 16.48 -10.90 5.62
CA GLU A 89 16.59 -11.21 4.19
C GLU A 89 15.46 -10.59 3.35
N ALA A 90 14.45 -9.96 3.98
CA ALA A 90 13.33 -9.39 3.26
C ALA A 90 13.80 -8.23 2.36
N GLN A 91 13.49 -8.32 1.09
CA GLN A 91 13.70 -7.27 0.09
C GLN A 91 12.43 -6.47 -0.19
N ALA A 92 11.29 -7.04 0.16
CA ALA A 92 10.00 -6.37 0.08
C ALA A 92 9.05 -6.88 1.17
N VAL A 93 8.19 -5.99 1.63
CA VAL A 93 7.09 -6.29 2.55
C VAL A 93 5.81 -5.75 1.95
N LEU A 94 4.76 -6.58 1.92
CA LEU A 94 3.40 -6.19 1.58
C LEU A 94 2.57 -6.05 2.86
N ILE A 95 1.81 -4.96 2.97
CA ILE A 95 0.69 -4.83 3.92
C ILE A 95 -0.58 -4.92 3.11
N ILE A 96 -1.41 -5.89 3.45
CA ILE A 96 -2.63 -6.22 2.73
C ILE A 96 -3.80 -6.11 3.71
N GLU A 97 -4.83 -5.37 3.33
CA GLU A 97 -6.03 -5.24 4.15
C GLU A 97 -7.26 -5.56 3.31
N VAL A 98 -8.10 -6.44 3.81
CA VAL A 98 -9.41 -6.76 3.23
C VAL A 98 -10.51 -6.38 4.20
N ASP A 99 -11.63 -5.89 3.67
CA ASP A 99 -12.77 -5.46 4.47
C ASP A 99 -14.09 -5.82 3.79
N GLY A 100 -15.16 -5.91 4.57
CA GLY A 100 -16.49 -6.22 4.06
C GLY A 100 -17.32 -7.07 5.00
N LEU A 101 -18.14 -7.95 4.42
CA LEU A 101 -18.90 -8.98 5.15
C LEU A 101 -17.93 -10.03 5.69
N LYS A 102 -18.19 -10.53 6.88
CA LYS A 102 -17.28 -11.42 7.60
C LYS A 102 -16.87 -12.65 6.77
N GLU A 103 -17.83 -13.37 6.20
CA GLU A 103 -17.57 -14.58 5.42
C GLU A 103 -16.70 -14.27 4.17
N SER A 104 -16.96 -13.15 3.52
CA SER A 104 -16.19 -12.73 2.35
C SER A 104 -14.75 -12.34 2.72
N VAL A 105 -14.55 -11.69 3.87
CA VAL A 105 -13.21 -11.33 4.36
C VAL A 105 -12.41 -12.58 4.72
N GLU A 106 -13.03 -13.56 5.39
CA GLU A 106 -12.40 -14.85 5.74
C GLU A 106 -11.96 -15.61 4.46
N GLU A 107 -12.85 -15.74 3.47
CA GLU A 107 -12.54 -16.39 2.18
C GLU A 107 -11.40 -15.67 1.42
N GLN A 108 -11.46 -14.34 1.34
CA GLN A 108 -10.41 -13.58 0.67
C GLN A 108 -9.06 -13.67 1.41
N THR A 109 -9.08 -13.68 2.74
CA THR A 109 -7.87 -13.82 3.56
C THR A 109 -7.17 -15.14 3.26
N GLU A 110 -7.89 -16.26 3.27
CA GLU A 110 -7.34 -17.58 2.96
C GLU A 110 -6.74 -17.62 1.54
N ALA A 111 -7.47 -17.12 0.55
CA ALA A 111 -6.99 -17.07 -0.84
C ALA A 111 -5.74 -16.20 -1.00
N ILE A 112 -5.67 -15.05 -0.31
CA ILE A 112 -4.50 -14.17 -0.34
C ILE A 112 -3.29 -14.84 0.31
N ILE A 113 -3.46 -15.53 1.43
CA ILE A 113 -2.40 -16.29 2.10
C ILE A 113 -1.85 -17.38 1.16
N GLU A 114 -2.73 -18.10 0.46
CA GLU A 114 -2.30 -19.10 -0.53
C GLU A 114 -1.47 -18.47 -1.67
N ILE A 115 -1.88 -17.32 -2.19
CA ILE A 115 -1.14 -16.59 -3.22
C ILE A 115 0.22 -16.11 -2.69
N CYS A 116 0.28 -15.57 -1.47
CA CYS A 116 1.54 -15.18 -0.84
C CYS A 116 2.51 -16.35 -0.73
N ASN A 117 2.04 -17.50 -0.21
CA ASN A 117 2.83 -18.72 -0.08
C ASN A 117 3.32 -19.25 -1.44
N LYS A 118 2.44 -19.30 -2.44
CA LYS A 118 2.77 -19.70 -3.82
C LYS A 118 3.88 -18.84 -4.42
N ASN A 119 3.90 -17.54 -4.12
CA ASN A 119 4.92 -16.60 -4.59
C ASN A 119 6.15 -16.53 -3.67
N GLY A 120 6.26 -17.43 -2.69
CA GLY A 120 7.46 -17.56 -1.86
C GLY A 120 7.55 -16.53 -0.74
N ALA A 121 6.42 -16.16 -0.13
CA ALA A 121 6.45 -15.40 1.10
C ALA A 121 7.25 -16.17 2.16
N MET A 122 8.26 -15.50 2.74
CA MET A 122 9.11 -16.07 3.78
C MET A 122 8.46 -15.97 5.16
N GLU A 123 7.57 -15.03 5.35
CA GLU A 123 6.80 -14.82 6.57
C GLU A 123 5.47 -14.17 6.23
N ILE A 124 4.40 -14.61 6.92
CA ILE A 124 3.09 -13.98 6.90
C ILE A 124 2.68 -13.73 8.35
N ARG A 125 2.30 -12.50 8.67
CA ARG A 125 1.77 -12.11 9.99
C ARG A 125 0.37 -11.57 9.80
N GLU A 126 -0.57 -12.12 10.56
CA GLU A 126 -1.96 -11.63 10.59
C GLU A 126 -2.17 -10.74 11.81
N ALA A 127 -2.86 -9.63 11.63
CA ALA A 127 -3.30 -8.79 12.73
C ALA A 127 -4.63 -9.32 13.27
N ASN A 128 -4.60 -9.90 14.46
CA ASN A 128 -5.77 -10.53 15.09
C ASN A 128 -6.59 -9.55 15.96
N ASP A 129 -6.09 -8.33 16.15
CA ASP A 129 -6.72 -7.27 16.93
C ASP A 129 -6.35 -5.88 16.40
N GLU A 130 -7.02 -4.86 16.93
CA GLU A 130 -6.79 -3.46 16.53
C GLU A 130 -5.39 -2.96 16.91
N GLU A 131 -4.80 -3.49 17.97
CA GLU A 131 -3.44 -3.10 18.39
C GLU A 131 -2.40 -3.61 17.39
N SER A 132 -2.44 -4.89 17.02
CA SER A 132 -1.55 -5.48 16.02
C SER A 132 -1.76 -4.85 14.64
N ARG A 133 -3.01 -4.57 14.27
CA ARG A 133 -3.33 -3.84 13.05
C ARG A 133 -2.70 -2.44 13.04
N THR A 134 -2.85 -1.70 14.13
CA THR A 134 -2.27 -0.36 14.26
C THR A 134 -0.75 -0.40 14.11
N LYS A 135 -0.07 -1.36 14.74
CA LYS A 135 1.39 -1.53 14.61
C LYS A 135 1.85 -1.79 13.18
N LEU A 136 1.13 -2.63 12.42
CA LEU A 136 1.46 -2.85 11.00
C LEU A 136 1.40 -1.54 10.21
N TRP A 137 0.37 -0.73 10.44
CA TRP A 137 0.17 0.54 9.74
C TRP A 137 1.08 1.66 10.21
N GLU A 138 1.46 1.71 11.49
CA GLU A 138 2.38 2.73 12.03
C GLU A 138 3.70 2.75 11.29
N THR A 139 4.28 1.60 11.02
CA THR A 139 5.54 1.46 10.29
C THR A 139 5.43 2.06 8.89
N ARG A 140 4.35 1.72 8.15
CA ARG A 140 4.14 2.24 6.80
C ARG A 140 3.88 3.76 6.79
N LYS A 141 3.06 4.24 7.71
CA LYS A 141 2.74 5.68 7.83
C LYS A 141 3.95 6.49 8.26
N GLY A 142 4.81 5.92 9.08
CA GLY A 142 6.01 6.56 9.57
C GLY A 142 7.19 6.58 8.60
N ALA A 143 7.12 5.86 7.48
CA ALA A 143 8.23 5.71 6.53
C ALA A 143 8.75 7.07 6.02
N ILE A 144 7.87 7.99 5.66
CA ILE A 144 8.26 9.33 5.19
C ILE A 144 9.06 10.08 6.27
N GLY A 145 8.61 10.02 7.53
CA GLY A 145 9.33 10.61 8.67
C GLY A 145 10.70 9.97 8.90
N ALA A 146 10.78 8.64 8.74
CA ALA A 146 12.03 7.90 8.91
C ALA A 146 13.10 8.30 7.89
N TYR A 147 12.73 8.59 6.65
CA TYR A 147 13.68 9.11 5.64
C TYR A 147 14.35 10.43 6.04
N GLY A 148 13.70 11.27 6.86
CA GLY A 148 14.28 12.50 7.40
C GLY A 148 15.52 12.27 8.27
N SER A 149 15.74 11.07 8.78
CA SER A 149 16.96 10.70 9.52
C SER A 149 18.13 10.34 8.60
N ILE A 150 17.84 9.92 7.38
CA ILE A 150 18.86 9.56 6.38
C ILE A 150 19.38 10.81 5.68
N ALA A 151 18.48 11.72 5.33
CA ALA A 151 18.83 12.97 4.68
C ALA A 151 17.99 14.13 5.24
N PRO A 152 18.61 15.29 5.55
CA PRO A 152 17.89 16.44 6.11
C PRO A 152 16.90 17.06 5.14
N THR A 153 17.07 16.82 3.85
CA THR A 153 16.17 17.24 2.76
C THR A 153 16.01 16.10 1.77
N TYR A 154 14.78 15.87 1.36
CA TYR A 154 14.46 14.88 0.32
C TYR A 154 13.35 15.43 -0.58
N TYR A 155 13.30 14.94 -1.80
CA TYR A 155 12.25 15.29 -2.74
C TYR A 155 11.32 14.08 -2.92
N LEU A 156 10.06 14.26 -2.55
CA LEU A 156 9.04 13.22 -2.68
C LEU A 156 8.37 13.35 -4.05
N VAL A 157 8.32 12.26 -4.78
CA VAL A 157 7.65 12.18 -6.10
C VAL A 157 6.58 11.10 -6.04
N ASP A 158 5.36 11.47 -6.40
CA ASP A 158 4.28 10.53 -6.64
C ASP A 158 4.16 10.22 -8.13
N GLY A 159 4.08 8.95 -8.47
CA GLY A 159 3.88 8.47 -9.84
C GLY A 159 2.78 7.42 -9.91
N VAL A 160 2.04 7.42 -11.00
CA VAL A 160 1.01 6.42 -11.30
C VAL A 160 1.42 5.62 -12.53
N VAL A 161 1.43 4.30 -12.38
CA VAL A 161 1.77 3.38 -13.46
C VAL A 161 0.68 2.32 -13.66
N PRO A 162 0.47 1.80 -14.87
CA PRO A 162 -0.38 0.65 -15.07
C PRO A 162 0.11 -0.53 -14.22
N ARG A 163 -0.78 -1.25 -13.54
CA ARG A 163 -0.43 -2.38 -12.66
C ARG A 163 0.49 -3.41 -13.34
N THR A 164 0.23 -3.70 -14.62
CA THR A 164 1.05 -4.62 -15.42
C THR A 164 2.48 -4.14 -15.68
N LYS A 165 2.77 -2.85 -15.43
CA LYS A 165 4.08 -2.22 -15.57
C LYS A 165 4.80 -1.97 -14.25
N LEU A 166 4.14 -2.21 -13.12
CA LEU A 166 4.68 -1.92 -11.79
C LEU A 166 6.07 -2.56 -11.60
N ARG A 167 6.20 -3.85 -11.87
CA ARG A 167 7.46 -4.59 -11.75
C ARG A 167 8.59 -4.02 -12.61
N GLU A 168 8.27 -3.66 -13.86
CA GLU A 168 9.23 -3.08 -14.80
C GLU A 168 9.72 -1.72 -14.31
N VAL A 169 8.77 -0.86 -13.90
CA VAL A 169 9.08 0.50 -13.42
C VAL A 169 9.91 0.47 -12.15
N LEU A 170 9.54 -0.35 -11.15
CA LEU A 170 10.30 -0.47 -9.90
C LEU A 170 11.75 -0.90 -10.18
N ARG A 171 11.96 -1.88 -11.05
CA ARG A 171 13.30 -2.31 -11.42
C ARG A 171 14.12 -1.20 -12.11
N GLN A 172 13.46 -0.42 -12.98
CA GLN A 172 14.12 0.72 -13.62
C GLN A 172 14.49 1.81 -12.62
N VAL A 173 13.62 2.08 -11.64
CA VAL A 173 13.91 3.04 -10.57
C VAL A 173 15.14 2.59 -9.76
N ASP A 174 15.19 1.31 -9.37
CA ASP A 174 16.34 0.76 -8.64
C ASP A 174 17.65 0.85 -9.45
N GLN A 175 17.58 0.56 -10.76
CA GLN A 175 18.75 0.69 -11.64
C GLN A 175 19.23 2.15 -11.73
N ILE A 176 18.34 3.10 -11.95
CA ILE A 176 18.67 4.53 -12.03
C ILE A 176 19.25 5.02 -10.70
N ALA A 177 18.65 4.61 -9.57
CA ALA A 177 19.14 4.98 -8.24
C ALA A 177 20.54 4.43 -7.94
N ALA A 178 20.90 3.27 -8.51
CA ALA A 178 22.23 2.67 -8.36
C ALA A 178 23.30 3.34 -9.24
N GLU A 179 22.92 4.06 -10.30
CA GLU A 179 23.82 4.77 -11.21
C GLU A 179 24.14 6.19 -10.74
N LEU A 180 23.38 6.74 -9.79
CA LEU A 180 23.55 8.10 -9.24
C LEU A 180 24.33 8.10 -7.92
#